data_9efc984902b27305ca3eca626b8e98fb
#
_entry.id   9efc984902b27305ca3eca626b8e98fb
#
_cell.length_a   1.000
_cell.length_b   1.000
_cell.length_c   1.000
_cell.angle_alpha   90.00
_cell.angle_beta   90.00
_cell.angle_gamma   90.00
#
_symmetry.space_group_name_H-M   'P 1'
#
loop_
_entity.id
_entity.type
_entity.pdbx_description
1 polymer ?
#
loop_
_entity_poly.entity_id
_entity_poly.type
_entity_poly.pdbx_seq_one_letter_code
_entity_poly.pdbx_strand_id
1 'polypeptide(L)'
;MRSIFYRGSSALLVLIVCASHSALAQVLTPFRYEAQAQRRCPGDEVVWLDFRRERYYTKSQRRYGLGPTGSFVCRTEARNSGYRRSPLGLR
;
A
#
# COMPACT_ATOMS: atom_id res chain seq x y z
N MET A 1 48.82 3.61 -7.93
CA MET A 1 48.05 2.49 -8.12
C MET A 1 47.07 2.20 -7.08
N ARG A 2 47.33 2.58 -5.91
CA ARG A 2 46.38 2.33 -4.88
C ARG A 2 45.08 3.02 -5.07
N SER A 3 45.04 4.19 -5.66
CA SER A 3 43.82 4.96 -5.77
C SER A 3 42.75 4.26 -6.56
N ILE A 4 43.07 3.23 -7.26
CA ILE A 4 42.11 2.53 -8.07
C ILE A 4 41.04 1.84 -7.26
N PHE A 5 41.37 1.44 -6.07
CA PHE A 5 40.44 0.66 -5.29
C PHE A 5 39.26 1.42 -4.74
N TYR A 6 39.40 2.71 -4.59
CA TYR A 6 38.36 3.45 -3.91
C TYR A 6 37.12 3.65 -4.71
N ARG A 7 37.21 3.60 -6.01
CA ARG A 7 36.06 3.85 -6.82
C ARG A 7 35.02 2.80 -6.75
N GLY A 8 35.39 1.57 -6.56
CA GLY A 8 34.44 0.50 -6.52
C GLY A 8 33.47 0.60 -5.36
N SER A 9 33.95 1.12 -4.25
CA SER A 9 33.09 1.20 -3.08
C SER A 9 31.94 2.15 -3.24
N SER A 10 32.15 3.24 -3.96
CA SER A 10 31.07 4.20 -4.13
C SER A 10 29.90 3.64 -4.90
N ALA A 11 30.15 2.82 -5.88
CA ALA A 11 29.08 2.26 -6.69
C ALA A 11 28.16 1.39 -5.86
N LEU A 12 28.70 0.67 -4.92
CA LEU A 12 27.88 -0.20 -4.09
C LEU A 12 26.91 0.57 -3.20
N LEU A 13 27.36 1.70 -2.69
CA LEU A 13 26.49 2.49 -1.83
C LEU A 13 25.28 3.02 -2.56
N VAL A 14 25.44 3.37 -3.82
CA VAL A 14 24.31 3.88 -4.59
C VAL A 14 23.24 2.82 -4.75
N LEU A 15 23.60 1.58 -4.96
CA LEU A 15 22.62 0.52 -5.12
C LEU A 15 21.81 0.29 -3.87
N ILE A 16 22.41 0.41 -2.71
CA ILE A 16 21.70 0.23 -1.45
C ILE A 16 20.64 1.30 -1.28
N VAL A 17 20.95 2.52 -1.65
CA VAL A 17 19.98 3.61 -1.53
C VAL A 17 18.75 3.36 -2.38
N CYS A 18 18.92 2.85 -3.58
CA CYS A 18 17.79 2.57 -4.45
C CYS A 18 16.86 1.53 -3.85
N ALA A 19 17.40 0.51 -3.24
CA ALA A 19 16.58 -0.52 -2.62
C ALA A 19 15.73 0.04 -1.49
N SER A 20 16.26 0.99 -0.74
CA SER A 20 15.51 1.57 0.35
C SER A 20 14.29 2.33 -0.13
N HIS A 21 14.38 3.00 -1.25
CA HIS A 21 13.25 3.75 -1.78
C HIS A 21 12.08 2.86 -2.12
N SER A 22 12.32 1.68 -2.65
CA SER A 22 11.24 0.78 -3.03
C SER A 22 10.40 0.38 -1.82
N ALA A 23 11.04 0.15 -0.70
CA ALA A 23 10.33 -0.28 0.48
C ALA A 23 9.37 0.79 1.00
N LEU A 24 9.73 2.06 0.86
CA LEU A 24 8.90 3.15 1.38
C LEU A 24 7.63 3.37 0.58
N ALA A 25 7.58 2.89 -0.66
CA ALA A 25 6.43 3.12 -1.52
C ALA A 25 5.20 2.31 -1.14
N GLN A 26 5.30 1.42 -0.15
CA GLN A 26 4.23 0.49 0.17
C GLN A 26 3.60 0.71 1.54
N VAL A 27 3.73 1.90 2.07
CA VAL A 27 3.15 2.23 3.36
C VAL A 27 1.65 2.41 3.21
N LEU A 28 0.89 1.73 4.06
CA LEU A 28 -0.56 1.85 4.08
C LEU A 28 -0.97 3.27 4.47
N THR A 29 -1.78 3.89 3.63
CA THR A 29 -2.28 5.23 3.89
C THR A 29 -3.79 5.25 3.81
N PRO A 30 -4.50 5.50 4.92
CA PRO A 30 -5.95 5.56 4.92
C PRO A 30 -6.45 6.93 4.49
N PHE A 31 -7.60 6.93 3.80
CA PHE A 31 -8.22 8.15 3.34
C PHE A 31 -9.69 8.16 3.72
N ARG A 32 -10.23 9.36 3.88
CA ARG A 32 -11.62 9.54 4.21
C ARG A 32 -12.52 9.42 3.00
N TYR A 33 -12.02 9.77 1.83
CA TYR A 33 -12.81 9.76 0.61
C TYR A 33 -12.16 8.87 -0.44
N GLU A 34 -13.01 8.21 -1.19
CA GLU A 34 -12.53 7.28 -2.23
C GLU A 34 -11.64 7.97 -3.25
N ALA A 35 -12.00 9.18 -3.66
CA ALA A 35 -11.22 9.90 -4.65
C ALA A 35 -9.79 10.18 -4.21
N GLN A 36 -9.61 10.40 -2.92
CA GLN A 36 -8.28 10.63 -2.38
C GLN A 36 -7.41 9.39 -2.52
N ALA A 37 -7.97 8.24 -2.18
CA ALA A 37 -7.24 6.98 -2.32
C ALA A 37 -6.94 6.68 -3.77
N GLN A 38 -7.89 6.95 -4.67
CA GLN A 38 -7.68 6.68 -6.08
C GLN A 38 -6.58 7.55 -6.66
N ARG A 39 -6.44 8.80 -6.19
CA ARG A 39 -5.35 9.66 -6.65
C ARG A 39 -3.99 9.16 -6.18
N ARG A 40 -3.94 8.55 -5.00
CA ARG A 40 -2.69 8.00 -4.50
C ARG A 40 -2.23 6.80 -5.31
N CYS A 41 -3.17 5.99 -5.75
CA CYS A 41 -2.84 4.77 -6.48
C CYS A 41 -3.73 4.63 -7.72
N PRO A 42 -3.46 5.44 -8.75
CA PRO A 42 -4.33 5.46 -9.92
C PRO A 42 -4.35 4.14 -10.70
N GLY A 43 -3.32 3.33 -10.57
CA GLY A 43 -3.29 2.04 -11.25
C GLY A 43 -3.77 0.88 -10.39
N ASP A 44 -4.30 1.16 -9.22
CA ASP A 44 -4.73 0.11 -8.30
C ASP A 44 -6.21 0.28 -7.97
N GLU A 45 -6.78 -0.72 -7.36
CA GLU A 45 -8.16 -0.70 -6.92
C GLU A 45 -8.26 -0.12 -5.52
N VAL A 46 -9.21 0.79 -5.31
CA VAL A 46 -9.49 1.32 -3.98
C VAL A 46 -10.42 0.35 -3.27
N VAL A 47 -10.12 0.05 -2.02
CA VAL A 47 -10.93 -0.84 -1.20
C VAL A 47 -11.28 -0.15 0.11
N TRP A 48 -12.29 -0.68 0.79
CA TRP A 48 -12.71 -0.19 2.11
C TRP A 48 -12.12 -1.10 3.16
N LEU A 49 -11.19 -0.59 3.95
CA LEU A 49 -10.53 -1.36 5.01
C LEU A 49 -11.19 -1.05 6.35
N ASP A 50 -11.82 -2.06 6.92
CA ASP A 50 -12.40 -1.95 8.26
C ASP A 50 -11.36 -2.41 9.27
N PHE A 51 -10.77 -1.46 9.97
CA PHE A 51 -9.67 -1.76 10.89
C PHE A 51 -10.11 -2.62 12.06
N ARG A 52 -11.35 -2.47 12.50
CA ARG A 52 -11.85 -3.24 13.62
C ARG A 52 -12.01 -4.71 13.25
N ARG A 53 -12.47 -4.98 12.02
CA ARG A 53 -12.66 -6.35 11.54
C ARG A 53 -11.41 -6.92 10.91
N GLU A 54 -10.43 -6.08 10.63
CA GLU A 54 -9.18 -6.46 9.98
C GLU A 54 -9.41 -7.10 8.62
N ARG A 55 -10.38 -6.58 7.89
CA ARG A 55 -10.75 -7.06 6.55
C ARG A 55 -11.02 -5.89 5.65
N TYR A 56 -10.78 -6.07 4.36
CA TYR A 56 -11.17 -5.04 3.40
C TYR A 56 -12.27 -5.55 2.48
N TYR A 57 -13.00 -4.60 1.91
CA TYR A 57 -14.14 -4.88 1.04
C TYR A 57 -13.92 -4.20 -0.29
N THR A 58 -14.25 -4.89 -1.38
CA THR A 58 -14.17 -4.31 -2.71
C THR A 58 -15.49 -3.64 -3.04
N LYS A 59 -15.50 -2.88 -4.15
CA LYS A 59 -16.69 -2.12 -4.53
C LYS A 59 -17.93 -2.98 -4.77
N SER A 60 -17.75 -4.24 -5.12
CA SER A 60 -18.88 -5.13 -5.35
C SER A 60 -19.46 -5.69 -4.05
N GLN A 61 -18.81 -5.46 -2.94
CA GLN A 61 -19.28 -6.00 -1.67
C GLN A 61 -20.15 -4.99 -0.93
N ARG A 62 -21.16 -5.52 -0.25
CA ARG A 62 -22.17 -4.68 0.40
C ARG A 62 -21.61 -3.71 1.41
N ARG A 63 -20.60 -4.08 2.14
CA ARG A 63 -20.06 -3.24 3.20
C ARG A 63 -19.06 -2.19 2.73
N TYR A 64 -18.80 -2.13 1.44
CA TYR A 64 -17.89 -1.13 0.92
C TYR A 64 -18.35 0.28 1.30
N GLY A 65 -17.46 1.04 1.92
CA GLY A 65 -17.75 2.40 2.31
C GLY A 65 -18.68 2.57 3.50
N LEU A 66 -19.04 1.48 4.17
CA LEU A 66 -19.99 1.56 5.27
C LEU A 66 -19.32 1.29 6.60
N GLY A 67 -19.79 2.01 7.62
CA GLY A 67 -19.33 1.82 8.99
C GLY A 67 -18.34 2.87 9.45
N PRO A 68 -18.25 3.08 10.77
CA PRO A 68 -17.43 4.14 11.33
C PRO A 68 -15.95 3.78 11.51
N THR A 69 -15.59 2.51 11.36
CA THR A 69 -14.24 2.06 11.67
C THR A 69 -13.41 1.76 10.44
N GLY A 70 -13.81 2.24 9.28
CA GLY A 70 -13.12 1.95 8.04
C GLY A 70 -12.55 3.17 7.38
N SER A 71 -11.74 2.93 6.35
CA SER A 71 -11.15 3.98 5.54
C SER A 71 -10.91 3.45 4.13
N PHE A 72 -10.82 4.36 3.16
CA PHE A 72 -10.47 3.97 1.80
C PHE A 72 -8.96 3.85 1.69
N VAL A 73 -8.49 2.75 1.15
CA VAL A 73 -7.06 2.49 0.99
C VAL A 73 -6.81 1.84 -0.36
N CYS A 74 -5.55 1.86 -0.78
CA CYS A 74 -5.15 1.13 -1.98
C CYS A 74 -5.10 -0.35 -1.66
N ARG A 75 -5.65 -1.17 -2.54
CA ARG A 75 -5.74 -2.61 -2.30
C ARG A 75 -4.37 -3.25 -2.08
N THR A 76 -3.40 -2.89 -2.90
CA THR A 76 -2.06 -3.47 -2.76
C THR A 76 -1.45 -3.13 -1.41
N GLU A 77 -1.64 -1.90 -0.95
CA GLU A 77 -1.14 -1.51 0.36
C GLU A 77 -1.81 -2.27 1.49
N ALA A 78 -3.12 -2.50 1.37
CA ALA A 78 -3.84 -3.27 2.38
C ALA A 78 -3.32 -4.71 2.43
N ARG A 79 -3.13 -5.31 1.28
CA ARG A 79 -2.63 -6.68 1.21
C ARG A 79 -1.22 -6.79 1.76
N ASN A 80 -0.37 -5.84 1.41
CA ASN A 80 1.02 -5.86 1.89
C ASN A 80 1.10 -5.62 3.40
N SER A 81 0.08 -5.03 3.97
CA SER A 81 0.00 -4.82 5.42
C SER A 81 -0.65 -5.99 6.15
N GLY A 82 -0.98 -7.05 5.43
CA GLY A 82 -1.50 -8.26 6.06
C GLY A 82 -3.01 -8.38 6.10
N TYR A 83 -3.73 -7.44 5.52
CA TYR A 83 -5.18 -7.52 5.51
C TYR A 83 -5.68 -8.37 4.36
N ARG A 84 -6.84 -8.99 4.55
CA ARG A 84 -7.45 -9.86 3.55
C ARG A 84 -8.83 -9.38 3.19
N ARG A 85 -9.26 -9.73 1.99
CA ARG A 85 -10.60 -9.41 1.55
C ARG A 85 -11.61 -10.23 2.35
N SER A 86 -12.69 -9.60 2.76
CA SER A 86 -13.75 -10.32 3.46
C SER A 86 -14.46 -11.26 2.48
N PRO A 87 -14.72 -12.51 2.87
CA PRO A 87 -15.51 -13.41 2.04
C PRO A 87 -17.00 -13.13 2.14
N LEU A 88 -17.42 -12.35 3.12
CA LEU A 88 -18.81 -12.04 3.36
C LEU A 88 -19.20 -10.72 2.72
N GLY A 89 -20.49 -10.50 2.57
CA GLY A 89 -20.98 -9.23 2.07
C GLY A 89 -20.99 -9.11 0.57
N LEU A 90 -20.76 -10.18 -0.14
CA LEU A 90 -20.92 -10.19 -1.59
C LEU A 90 -22.42 -10.15 -1.92
N ARG A 91 -22.72 -9.51 -3.04
CA ARG A 91 -24.11 -9.36 -3.45
C ARG A 91 -24.71 -10.62 -3.97
#